data_73e0d7b21a2edaf3a617df8bcaacef87
#
_entry.id   73e0d7b21a2edaf3a617df8bcaacef87
#
_cell.length_a   1.000
_cell.length_b   1.000
_cell.length_c   1.000
_cell.angle_alpha   90.00
_cell.angle_beta   90.00
_cell.angle_gamma   90.00
#
_symmetry.space_group_name_H-M   'P 1'
#
loop_
_entity.id
_entity.type
_entity.pdbx_description
1 polymer ?
#
loop_
_entity_poly.entity_id
_entity_poly.type
_entity_poly.pdbx_seq_one_letter_code
_entity_poly.pdbx_strand_id
1 'polypeptide(L)'
;MNYDLTDQLQLGVSRTQDDHETEGFDLTSVSAQYKLDENTRINVSSGSMAHENNDPEGRAYSINGERLWVDGSRTELRWARAEAGFDNPSAGISAAREEMRLGHEQMLARDFSVEVEGIRSKQLDGTEEQNSLGVIGEKRIGATALRGGVRGIEQKDAQGSEDFGTYILGADRGLNLLGKPFQIGAEYEQAFNDTSRRRIAADADMQL
;
A
#
# COMPACT_ATOMS: atom_id res chain seq x y z
N MET A 1 3.01 17.48 -15.16
CA MET A 1 4.33 18.08 -15.50
C MET A 1 5.27 17.79 -14.36
N ASN A 2 6.50 17.37 -14.65
CA ASN A 2 7.54 17.16 -13.64
C ASN A 2 8.71 18.10 -13.91
N TYR A 3 9.31 18.63 -12.85
CA TYR A 3 10.42 19.56 -12.89
C TYR A 3 11.54 19.08 -11.96
N ASP A 4 12.72 18.85 -12.52
CA ASP A 4 13.92 18.57 -11.75
C ASP A 4 14.52 19.90 -11.28
N LEU A 5 14.38 20.20 -9.98
CA LEU A 5 14.97 21.41 -9.39
C LEU A 5 16.45 21.19 -9.08
N THR A 6 16.82 19.98 -8.69
CA THR A 6 18.20 19.53 -8.47
C THR A 6 18.29 18.06 -8.82
N ASP A 7 19.50 17.48 -8.82
CA ASP A 7 19.69 16.03 -8.97
C ASP A 7 18.99 15.19 -7.87
N GLN A 8 18.65 15.85 -6.76
CA GLN A 8 18.02 15.21 -5.60
C GLN A 8 16.54 15.53 -5.44
N LEU A 9 16.04 16.63 -6.02
CA LEU A 9 14.68 17.11 -5.82
C LEU A 9 13.93 17.25 -7.14
N GLN A 10 12.85 16.49 -7.28
CA GLN A 10 11.89 16.59 -8.36
C GLN A 10 10.54 17.04 -7.82
N LEU A 11 9.90 17.98 -8.50
CA LEU A 11 8.53 18.41 -8.23
C LEU A 11 7.61 18.00 -9.36
N GLY A 12 6.38 17.59 -9.00
CA GLY A 12 5.33 17.23 -9.93
C GLY A 12 4.07 18.05 -9.67
N VAL A 13 3.39 18.44 -10.73
CA VAL A 13 2.04 19.03 -10.69
C VAL A 13 1.19 18.34 -11.74
N SER A 14 0.00 17.93 -11.37
CA SER A 14 -0.99 17.40 -12.31
C SER A 14 -2.37 17.99 -12.03
N ARG A 15 -3.17 18.11 -13.08
CA ARG A 15 -4.58 18.43 -13.01
C ARG A 15 -5.33 17.47 -13.92
N THR A 16 -6.40 16.91 -13.41
CA THR A 16 -7.31 16.02 -14.13
C THR A 16 -8.71 16.58 -13.96
N GLN A 17 -9.42 16.74 -15.05
CA GLN A 17 -10.80 17.18 -15.07
C GLN A 17 -11.63 16.10 -15.75
N ASP A 18 -12.76 15.77 -15.17
CA ASP A 18 -13.76 14.87 -15.72
C ASP A 18 -15.09 15.61 -15.75
N ASP A 19 -15.60 15.84 -16.94
CA ASP A 19 -16.84 16.61 -17.20
C ASP A 19 -18.05 15.68 -17.38
N HIS A 20 -18.13 14.55 -16.65
CA HIS A 20 -19.28 13.66 -16.69
C HIS A 20 -20.53 14.39 -16.16
N GLU A 21 -21.66 14.31 -16.89
CA GLU A 21 -22.91 15.06 -16.58
C GLU A 21 -23.47 14.81 -15.15
N THR A 22 -23.10 13.73 -14.50
CA THR A 22 -23.64 13.36 -13.18
C THR A 22 -22.60 13.36 -12.04
N GLU A 23 -21.32 13.25 -12.33
CA GLU A 23 -20.25 13.04 -11.34
C GLU A 23 -18.93 13.73 -11.75
N GLY A 24 -19.00 14.89 -12.40
CA GLY A 24 -17.82 15.65 -12.79
C GLY A 24 -16.94 16.06 -11.62
N PHE A 25 -15.62 15.99 -11.80
CA PHE A 25 -14.66 16.42 -10.79
C PHE A 25 -13.45 17.14 -11.38
N ASP A 26 -12.84 18.00 -10.57
CA ASP A 26 -11.55 18.63 -10.84
C ASP A 26 -10.55 18.19 -9.76
N LEU A 27 -9.53 17.43 -10.15
CA LEU A 27 -8.47 16.97 -9.27
C LEU A 27 -7.18 17.71 -9.60
N THR A 28 -6.67 18.45 -8.64
CA THR A 28 -5.34 19.06 -8.70
C THR A 28 -4.42 18.34 -7.71
N SER A 29 -3.24 17.93 -8.15
CA SER A 29 -2.25 17.33 -7.26
C SER A 29 -0.86 17.94 -7.43
N VAL A 30 -0.13 17.96 -6.32
CA VAL A 30 1.28 18.34 -6.27
C VAL A 30 2.06 17.23 -5.59
N SER A 31 3.27 16.98 -6.07
CA SER A 31 4.16 15.98 -5.49
C SER A 31 5.60 16.49 -5.44
N ALA A 32 6.34 15.97 -4.48
CA ALA A 32 7.77 16.18 -4.36
C ALA A 32 8.45 14.84 -4.11
N GLN A 33 9.48 14.54 -4.89
CA GLN A 33 10.36 13.41 -4.67
C GLN A 33 11.74 13.93 -4.27
N TYR A 34 12.23 13.46 -3.12
CA TYR A 34 13.54 13.80 -2.60
C TYR A 34 14.40 12.55 -2.46
N LYS A 35 15.58 12.56 -3.08
CA LYS A 35 16.62 11.53 -2.92
C LYS A 35 17.58 12.00 -1.86
N LEU A 36 17.48 11.45 -0.66
CA LEU A 36 18.38 11.79 0.45
C LEU A 36 19.80 11.30 0.16
N ASP A 37 19.91 10.11 -0.38
CA ASP A 37 21.11 9.46 -0.89
C ASP A 37 20.74 8.47 -2.03
N GLU A 38 21.70 7.69 -2.52
CA GLU A 38 21.48 6.71 -3.59
C GLU A 38 20.50 5.60 -3.21
N ASN A 39 20.34 5.35 -1.91
CA ASN A 39 19.55 4.24 -1.36
C ASN A 39 18.27 4.70 -0.64
N THR A 40 18.09 6.00 -0.44
CA THR A 40 16.98 6.54 0.33
C THR A 40 16.17 7.54 -0.49
N ARG A 41 14.88 7.28 -0.64
CA ARG A 41 13.91 8.15 -1.35
C ARG A 41 12.73 8.46 -0.47
N ILE A 42 12.25 9.68 -0.57
CA ILE A 42 11.03 10.15 0.09
C ILE A 42 10.15 10.81 -0.97
N ASN A 43 8.90 10.37 -1.06
CA ASN A 43 7.89 10.99 -1.90
C ASN A 43 6.80 11.57 -1.00
N VAL A 44 6.43 12.82 -1.26
CA VAL A 44 5.31 13.48 -0.60
C VAL A 44 4.34 13.93 -1.65
N SER A 45 3.06 13.72 -1.46
CA SER A 45 2.05 14.25 -2.36
C SER A 45 0.85 14.83 -1.59
N SER A 46 0.19 15.78 -2.23
CA SER A 46 -1.08 16.34 -1.79
C SER A 46 -1.99 16.51 -3.00
N GLY A 47 -3.26 16.13 -2.86
CA GLY A 47 -4.30 16.31 -3.85
C GLY A 47 -5.49 17.06 -3.27
N SER A 48 -6.16 17.84 -4.09
CA SER A 48 -7.44 18.48 -3.77
C SER A 48 -8.43 18.14 -4.87
N MET A 49 -9.60 17.68 -4.49
CA MET A 49 -10.68 17.28 -5.38
C MET A 49 -11.89 18.15 -5.12
N ALA A 50 -12.42 18.76 -6.17
CA ALA A 50 -13.65 19.53 -6.15
C ALA A 50 -14.67 18.82 -7.06
N HIS A 51 -15.92 18.75 -6.61
CA HIS A 51 -17.03 18.15 -7.33
C HIS A 51 -17.96 19.22 -7.89
N GLU A 52 -18.51 19.04 -9.09
CA GLU A 52 -19.38 20.02 -9.73
C GLU A 52 -20.76 20.16 -9.04
N ASN A 53 -21.22 19.14 -8.31
CA ASN A 53 -22.57 19.05 -7.75
C ASN A 53 -22.72 19.53 -6.31
N ASN A 54 -21.93 20.51 -5.83
CA ASN A 54 -21.91 20.97 -4.44
C ASN A 54 -21.59 19.88 -3.40
N ASP A 55 -21.04 18.75 -3.81
CA ASP A 55 -20.49 17.77 -2.88
C ASP A 55 -19.26 18.36 -2.16
N PRO A 56 -18.99 17.96 -0.93
CA PRO A 56 -17.90 18.52 -0.16
C PRO A 56 -16.56 18.30 -0.87
N GLU A 57 -15.77 19.36 -1.00
CA GLU A 57 -14.39 19.27 -1.44
C GLU A 57 -13.59 18.35 -0.51
N GLY A 58 -12.68 17.58 -1.07
CA GLY A 58 -11.83 16.67 -0.32
C GLY A 58 -10.35 16.86 -0.60
N ARG A 59 -9.52 16.55 0.39
CA ARG A 59 -8.06 16.57 0.24
C ARG A 59 -7.49 15.22 0.60
N ALA A 60 -6.40 14.87 -0.08
CA ALA A 60 -5.59 13.73 0.29
C ALA A 60 -4.11 14.10 0.40
N TYR A 61 -3.43 13.37 1.26
CA TYR A 61 -2.00 13.54 1.53
C TYR A 61 -1.35 12.18 1.55
N SER A 62 -0.11 12.07 1.05
CA SER A 62 0.67 10.86 1.24
C SER A 62 2.15 11.17 1.45
N ILE A 63 2.80 10.30 2.22
CA ILE A 63 4.24 10.26 2.41
C ILE A 63 4.66 8.81 2.21
N ASN A 64 5.59 8.59 1.29
CA ASN A 64 6.20 7.28 1.05
C ASN A 64 7.71 7.43 1.21
N GLY A 65 8.30 6.63 2.07
CA GLY A 65 9.74 6.55 2.29
C GLY A 65 10.24 5.15 1.99
N GLU A 66 11.38 5.04 1.33
CA GLU A 66 12.03 3.78 1.03
C GLU A 66 13.53 3.91 1.30
N ARG A 67 14.11 2.89 1.93
CA ARG A 67 15.55 2.74 2.10
C ARG A 67 15.99 1.33 1.76
N LEU A 68 16.94 1.22 0.84
CA LEU A 68 17.67 0.00 0.55
C LEU A 68 18.98 -0.02 1.36
N TRP A 69 19.22 -1.10 2.08
CA TRP A 69 20.42 -1.28 2.88
C TRP A 69 21.49 -2.03 2.09
N VAL A 70 22.75 -1.87 2.49
CA VAL A 70 23.91 -2.48 1.80
C VAL A 70 23.83 -4.01 1.74
N ASP A 71 23.19 -4.64 2.72
CA ASP A 71 22.98 -6.09 2.80
C ASP A 71 21.79 -6.59 1.94
N GLY A 72 21.14 -5.70 1.20
CA GLY A 72 19.97 -5.99 0.38
C GLY A 72 18.65 -5.93 1.13
N SER A 73 18.66 -5.62 2.43
CA SER A 73 17.45 -5.41 3.22
C SER A 73 16.75 -4.11 2.81
N ARG A 74 15.44 -4.01 3.06
CA ARG A 74 14.61 -2.87 2.63
C ARG A 74 13.71 -2.41 3.78
N THR A 75 13.63 -1.11 3.95
CA THR A 75 12.67 -0.49 4.88
C THR A 75 11.74 0.41 4.08
N GLU A 76 10.45 0.28 4.32
CA GLU A 76 9.40 1.10 3.71
C GLU A 76 8.53 1.74 4.78
N LEU A 77 8.21 3.02 4.58
CA LEU A 77 7.20 3.76 5.31
C LEU A 77 6.18 4.27 4.30
N ARG A 78 4.92 4.02 4.54
CA ARG A 78 3.81 4.64 3.81
C ARG A 78 2.83 5.23 4.81
N TRP A 79 2.49 6.48 4.63
CA TRP A 79 1.39 7.13 5.31
C TRP A 79 0.51 7.81 4.26
N ALA A 80 -0.78 7.66 4.39
CA ALA A 80 -1.76 8.29 3.53
C ALA A 80 -2.99 8.69 4.33
N ARG A 81 -3.60 9.82 3.98
CA ARG A 81 -4.85 10.32 4.55
C ARG A 81 -5.70 10.94 3.46
N ALA A 82 -6.97 10.57 3.40
CA ALA A 82 -7.96 11.15 2.51
C ALA A 82 -9.19 11.62 3.30
N GLU A 83 -9.63 12.84 3.05
CA GLU A 83 -10.87 13.40 3.62
C GLU A 83 -12.11 12.80 2.95
N ALA A 84 -13.29 12.96 3.55
CA ALA A 84 -14.55 12.35 3.07
C ALA A 84 -14.91 12.76 1.62
N GLY A 85 -14.62 13.99 1.24
CA GLY A 85 -14.88 14.48 -0.13
C GLY A 85 -13.80 14.11 -1.15
N PHE A 86 -12.77 13.32 -0.79
CA PHE A 86 -11.73 12.86 -1.70
C PHE A 86 -12.02 11.42 -2.13
N ASP A 87 -12.73 11.25 -3.23
CA ASP A 87 -13.07 9.94 -3.80
C ASP A 87 -12.32 9.73 -5.13
N ASN A 88 -11.05 9.38 -5.04
CA ASN A 88 -10.22 9.06 -6.20
C ASN A 88 -9.76 7.59 -6.14
N PRO A 89 -10.33 6.70 -6.97
CA PRO A 89 -9.95 5.29 -7.01
C PRO A 89 -8.45 5.04 -7.27
N SER A 90 -7.80 5.98 -7.97
CA SER A 90 -6.37 5.88 -8.30
C SER A 90 -5.45 6.30 -7.14
N ALA A 91 -5.97 6.88 -6.07
CA ALA A 91 -5.16 7.36 -4.96
C ALA A 91 -4.61 6.24 -4.06
N GLY A 92 -5.17 5.02 -4.18
CA GLY A 92 -4.78 3.87 -3.36
C GLY A 92 -5.13 4.01 -1.88
N ILE A 93 -6.04 4.94 -1.56
CA ILE A 93 -6.65 5.12 -0.23
C ILE A 93 -8.13 5.46 -0.40
N SER A 94 -8.99 4.86 0.43
CA SER A 94 -10.42 5.16 0.44
C SER A 94 -10.70 6.53 1.09
N ALA A 95 -11.79 7.17 0.68
CA ALA A 95 -12.27 8.41 1.30
C ALA A 95 -12.48 8.26 2.83
N ALA A 96 -12.35 9.37 3.55
CA ALA A 96 -12.50 9.45 5.01
C ALA A 96 -11.57 8.49 5.79
N ARG A 97 -10.35 8.23 5.29
CA ARG A 97 -9.45 7.23 5.88
C ARG A 97 -8.02 7.76 6.07
N GLU A 98 -7.38 7.25 7.10
CA GLU A 98 -5.94 7.40 7.34
C GLU A 98 -5.32 6.01 7.46
N GLU A 99 -4.21 5.80 6.76
CA GLU A 99 -3.45 4.55 6.77
C GLU A 99 -1.97 4.83 6.99
N MET A 100 -1.33 4.00 7.81
CA MET A 100 0.12 3.99 8.01
C MET A 100 0.61 2.55 7.92
N ARG A 101 1.65 2.33 7.13
CA ARG A 101 2.36 1.05 7.03
C ARG A 101 3.86 1.30 7.23
N LEU A 102 4.47 0.50 8.08
CA LEU A 102 5.90 0.41 8.24
C LEU A 102 6.29 -1.05 8.00
N GLY A 103 7.17 -1.29 7.04
CA GLY A 103 7.72 -2.61 6.73
C GLY A 103 9.24 -2.61 6.78
N HIS A 104 9.81 -3.69 7.25
CA HIS A 104 11.24 -3.97 7.16
C HIS A 104 11.44 -5.40 6.72
N GLU A 105 12.03 -5.56 5.54
CA GLU A 105 12.43 -6.85 4.98
C GLU A 105 13.93 -7.03 5.23
N GLN A 106 14.29 -8.07 5.97
CA GLN A 106 15.68 -8.49 6.23
C GLN A 106 16.04 -9.67 5.35
N MET A 107 17.07 -9.51 4.51
CA MET A 107 17.67 -10.61 3.77
C MET A 107 18.54 -11.46 4.71
N LEU A 108 18.10 -12.69 5.00
CA LEU A 108 18.83 -13.64 5.86
C LEU A 108 19.73 -14.58 5.04
N ALA A 109 19.35 -14.86 3.79
CA ALA A 109 20.13 -15.61 2.82
C ALA A 109 19.77 -15.12 1.39
N ARG A 110 20.52 -15.54 0.38
CA ARG A 110 20.30 -15.15 -1.02
C ARG A 110 18.87 -15.41 -1.52
N ASP A 111 18.22 -16.40 -0.95
CA ASP A 111 16.90 -16.90 -1.37
C ASP A 111 15.89 -16.95 -0.21
N PHE A 112 16.22 -16.29 0.93
CA PHE A 112 15.35 -16.26 2.09
C PHE A 112 15.37 -14.89 2.77
N SER A 113 14.19 -14.30 2.91
CA SER A 113 13.96 -13.05 3.66
C SER A 113 12.90 -13.22 4.72
N VAL A 114 12.92 -12.31 5.68
CA VAL A 114 11.87 -12.15 6.71
C VAL A 114 11.43 -10.69 6.70
N GLU A 115 10.14 -10.48 6.57
CA GLU A 115 9.50 -9.17 6.68
C GLU A 115 8.80 -9.05 8.04
N VAL A 116 8.99 -7.90 8.68
CA VAL A 116 8.19 -7.44 9.81
C VAL A 116 7.40 -6.23 9.33
N GLU A 117 6.06 -6.28 9.42
CA GLU A 117 5.22 -5.16 9.02
C GLU A 117 4.27 -4.74 10.14
N GLY A 118 4.09 -3.43 10.29
CA GLY A 118 3.05 -2.84 11.11
C GLY A 118 2.11 -2.00 10.24
N ILE A 119 0.81 -2.19 10.39
CA ILE A 119 -0.21 -1.44 9.67
C ILE A 119 -1.19 -0.85 10.68
N ARG A 120 -1.49 0.43 10.52
CA ARG A 120 -2.59 1.11 11.21
C ARG A 120 -3.51 1.71 10.17
N SER A 121 -4.80 1.46 10.31
CA SER A 121 -5.85 2.02 9.47
C SER A 121 -6.95 2.57 10.35
N LYS A 122 -7.44 3.78 10.06
CA LYS A 122 -8.45 4.46 10.85
C LYS A 122 -9.42 5.20 9.95
N GLN A 123 -10.73 5.05 10.21
CA GLN A 123 -11.76 5.93 9.65
C GLN A 123 -11.69 7.30 10.36
N LEU A 124 -11.77 8.39 9.58
CA LEU A 124 -11.64 9.76 10.11
C LEU A 124 -12.83 10.20 10.97
N ASP A 125 -13.97 9.55 10.80
CA ASP A 125 -15.16 9.74 11.66
C ASP A 125 -15.04 9.01 13.02
N GLY A 126 -13.96 8.23 13.20
CA GLY A 126 -13.67 7.50 14.42
C GLY A 126 -14.48 6.23 14.62
N THR A 127 -15.24 5.78 13.63
CA THR A 127 -16.09 4.57 13.73
C THR A 127 -15.30 3.28 13.71
N GLU A 128 -14.15 3.26 13.02
CA GLU A 128 -13.32 2.06 12.87
C GLU A 128 -11.83 2.39 12.99
N GLU A 129 -11.10 1.56 13.71
CA GLU A 129 -9.64 1.56 13.76
C GLU A 129 -9.13 0.11 13.74
N GLN A 130 -8.11 -0.15 12.94
CA GLN A 130 -7.43 -1.44 12.88
C GLN A 130 -5.93 -1.24 13.01
N ASN A 131 -5.32 -1.98 13.92
CA ASN A 131 -3.87 -2.09 14.07
C ASN A 131 -3.46 -3.53 13.78
N SER A 132 -2.38 -3.74 13.06
CA SER A 132 -1.84 -5.08 12.86
C SER A 132 -0.31 -5.08 12.89
N LEU A 133 0.24 -6.20 13.38
CA LEU A 133 1.67 -6.49 13.36
C LEU A 133 1.87 -7.89 12.80
N GLY A 134 2.65 -8.00 11.73
CA GLY A 134 2.93 -9.26 11.03
C GLY A 134 4.42 -9.59 10.98
N VAL A 135 4.71 -10.88 10.91
CA VAL A 135 6.02 -11.43 10.59
C VAL A 135 5.83 -12.47 9.50
N ILE A 136 6.46 -12.27 8.35
CA ILE A 136 6.30 -13.09 7.15
C ILE A 136 7.68 -13.49 6.63
N GLY A 137 7.90 -14.79 6.47
CA GLY A 137 9.08 -15.33 5.79
C GLY A 137 8.79 -15.61 4.33
N GLU A 138 9.73 -15.28 3.44
CA GLU A 138 9.70 -15.64 2.03
C GLU A 138 10.91 -16.49 1.66
N LYS A 139 10.67 -17.63 0.99
CA LYS A 139 11.69 -18.51 0.43
C LYS A 139 11.52 -18.62 -1.08
N ARG A 140 12.59 -18.31 -1.84
CA ARG A 140 12.62 -18.48 -3.30
C ARG A 140 13.21 -19.83 -3.68
N ILE A 141 12.51 -20.56 -4.52
CA ILE A 141 12.91 -21.85 -5.06
C ILE A 141 12.76 -21.78 -6.58
N GLY A 142 13.85 -21.47 -7.28
CA GLY A 142 13.82 -21.21 -8.72
C GLY A 142 12.95 -19.98 -9.05
N ALA A 143 11.93 -20.18 -9.88
CA ALA A 143 10.98 -19.13 -10.26
C ALA A 143 9.78 -18.99 -9.31
N THR A 144 9.75 -19.73 -8.21
CA THR A 144 8.64 -19.74 -7.25
C THR A 144 9.10 -19.10 -5.95
N ALA A 145 8.33 -18.14 -5.42
CA ALA A 145 8.44 -17.62 -4.07
C ALA A 145 7.33 -18.26 -3.20
N LEU A 146 7.69 -18.77 -2.04
CA LEU A 146 6.76 -19.30 -1.05
C LEU A 146 6.79 -18.39 0.16
N ARG A 147 5.62 -17.97 0.63
CA ARG A 147 5.47 -17.10 1.81
C ARG A 147 4.72 -17.81 2.90
N GLY A 148 5.13 -17.57 4.15
CA GLY A 148 4.41 -18.04 5.32
C GLY A 148 4.66 -17.13 6.50
N GLY A 149 3.61 -16.84 7.27
CA GLY A 149 3.72 -15.90 8.36
C GLY A 149 2.54 -15.92 9.31
N VAL A 150 2.62 -15.01 10.28
CA VAL A 150 1.57 -14.76 11.27
C VAL A 150 1.36 -13.27 11.42
N ARG A 151 0.12 -12.87 11.74
CA ARG A 151 -0.25 -11.48 12.00
C ARG A 151 -1.18 -11.41 13.20
N GLY A 152 -0.90 -10.50 14.14
CA GLY A 152 -1.81 -10.08 15.18
C GLY A 152 -2.60 -8.88 14.69
N ILE A 153 -3.89 -8.85 14.96
CA ILE A 153 -4.82 -7.79 14.55
C ILE A 153 -5.63 -7.36 15.76
N GLU A 154 -5.64 -6.06 16.03
CA GLU A 154 -6.56 -5.39 16.93
C GLU A 154 -7.53 -4.57 16.08
N GLN A 155 -8.82 -4.84 16.20
CA GLN A 155 -9.87 -4.09 15.51
C GLN A 155 -10.78 -3.44 16.53
N LYS A 156 -11.06 -2.15 16.36
CA LYS A 156 -11.99 -1.37 17.17
C LYS A 156 -13.09 -0.84 16.27
N ASP A 157 -14.32 -1.01 16.70
CA ASP A 157 -15.51 -0.47 16.06
C ASP A 157 -16.51 0.06 17.10
N ALA A 158 -17.71 0.44 16.65
CA ALA A 158 -18.77 0.94 17.53
C ALA A 158 -19.27 -0.11 18.55
N GLN A 159 -19.02 -1.41 18.32
CA GLN A 159 -19.42 -2.53 19.17
C GLN A 159 -18.36 -2.86 20.24
N GLY A 160 -17.11 -2.44 20.04
CA GLY A 160 -16.03 -2.67 20.98
C GLY A 160 -14.66 -2.87 20.34
N SER A 161 -13.77 -3.55 21.06
CA SER A 161 -12.45 -3.94 20.58
C SER A 161 -12.33 -5.45 20.55
N GLU A 162 -11.76 -5.99 19.47
CA GLU A 162 -11.50 -7.40 19.28
C GLU A 162 -10.06 -7.62 18.86
N ASP A 163 -9.39 -8.61 19.48
CA ASP A 163 -8.04 -9.02 19.15
C ASP A 163 -8.05 -10.45 18.61
N PHE A 164 -7.40 -10.66 17.48
CA PHE A 164 -7.23 -12.01 16.91
C PHE A 164 -5.91 -12.13 16.16
N GLY A 165 -5.44 -13.37 16.02
CA GLY A 165 -4.28 -13.69 15.22
C GLY A 165 -4.67 -14.44 13.95
N THR A 166 -3.89 -14.26 12.88
CA THR A 166 -4.04 -14.95 11.60
C THR A 166 -2.74 -15.64 11.21
N TYR A 167 -2.82 -16.70 10.40
CA TYR A 167 -1.70 -17.21 9.64
C TYR A 167 -1.88 -16.90 8.17
N ILE A 168 -0.74 -16.69 7.50
CA ILE A 168 -0.65 -16.32 6.10
C ILE A 168 0.15 -17.39 5.38
N LEU A 169 -0.35 -17.86 4.24
CA LEU A 169 0.37 -18.73 3.32
C LEU A 169 0.24 -18.17 1.92
N GLY A 170 1.33 -18.07 1.18
CA GLY A 170 1.33 -17.54 -0.17
C GLY A 170 2.31 -18.25 -1.08
N ALA A 171 2.05 -18.20 -2.35
CA ALA A 171 2.96 -18.66 -3.39
C ALA A 171 2.83 -17.76 -4.62
N ASP A 172 3.96 -17.30 -5.14
CA ASP A 172 4.07 -16.55 -6.39
C ASP A 172 4.99 -17.30 -7.34
N ARG A 173 4.66 -17.29 -8.62
CA ARG A 173 5.48 -17.94 -9.64
C ARG A 173 5.60 -17.09 -10.91
N GLY A 174 6.84 -16.79 -11.26
CA GLY A 174 7.20 -16.26 -12.57
C GLY A 174 7.18 -17.35 -13.64
N LEU A 175 6.52 -17.09 -14.75
CA LEU A 175 6.41 -17.95 -15.92
C LEU A 175 6.81 -17.16 -17.17
N ASN A 176 7.08 -17.87 -18.27
CA ASN A 176 7.19 -17.24 -19.58
C ASN A 176 6.06 -17.80 -20.45
N LEU A 177 5.13 -16.95 -20.82
CA LEU A 177 3.98 -17.33 -21.65
C LEU A 177 4.09 -16.62 -23.01
N LEU A 178 4.19 -17.39 -24.08
CA LEU A 178 4.34 -16.86 -25.45
C LEU A 178 5.51 -15.87 -25.63
N GLY A 179 6.61 -16.08 -24.89
CA GLY A 179 7.79 -15.21 -24.94
C GLY A 179 7.69 -13.94 -24.08
N LYS A 180 6.59 -13.77 -23.32
CA LYS A 180 6.38 -12.64 -22.41
C LYS A 180 6.46 -13.09 -20.95
N PRO A 181 7.03 -12.27 -20.04
CA PRO A 181 7.00 -12.56 -18.62
C PRO A 181 5.57 -12.49 -18.08
N PHE A 182 5.19 -13.50 -17.35
CA PHE A 182 3.88 -13.67 -16.73
C PHE A 182 4.08 -14.07 -15.27
N GLN A 183 3.37 -13.45 -14.36
CA GLN A 183 3.41 -13.79 -12.93
C GLN A 183 2.03 -14.20 -12.46
N ILE A 184 1.97 -15.24 -11.67
CA ILE A 184 0.75 -15.67 -10.96
C ILE A 184 1.05 -15.77 -9.49
N GLY A 185 0.10 -15.36 -8.67
CA GLY A 185 0.17 -15.40 -7.22
C GLY A 185 -1.11 -15.92 -6.60
N ALA A 186 -0.98 -16.50 -5.41
CA ALA A 186 -2.10 -16.85 -4.56
C ALA A 186 -1.70 -16.67 -3.10
N GLU A 187 -2.62 -16.13 -2.29
CA GLU A 187 -2.45 -15.93 -0.86
C GLU A 187 -3.69 -16.41 -0.12
N TYR A 188 -3.46 -17.08 0.99
CA TYR A 188 -4.47 -17.52 1.93
C TYR A 188 -4.15 -16.97 3.30
N GLU A 189 -5.12 -16.31 3.93
CA GLU A 189 -5.05 -15.83 5.31
C GLU A 189 -6.26 -16.34 6.08
N GLN A 190 -6.06 -16.81 7.31
CA GLN A 190 -7.14 -17.32 8.16
C GLN A 190 -6.84 -17.01 9.63
N ALA A 191 -7.89 -16.63 10.39
CA ALA A 191 -7.79 -16.47 11.83
C ALA A 191 -7.59 -17.83 12.53
N PHE A 192 -6.76 -17.84 13.61
CA PHE A 192 -6.43 -19.07 14.33
C PHE A 192 -7.65 -19.75 14.96
N ASN A 193 -8.58 -18.95 15.47
CA ASN A 193 -9.71 -19.44 16.27
C ASN A 193 -11.07 -19.28 15.57
N ASP A 194 -11.08 -18.78 14.34
CA ASP A 194 -12.32 -18.52 13.59
C ASP A 194 -12.13 -18.81 12.10
N THR A 195 -12.59 -19.97 11.68
CA THR A 195 -12.50 -20.40 10.27
C THR A 195 -13.43 -19.62 9.32
N SER A 196 -14.38 -18.86 9.85
CA SER A 196 -15.23 -17.98 9.05
C SER A 196 -14.47 -16.71 8.59
N ARG A 197 -13.44 -16.30 9.35
CA ARG A 197 -12.54 -15.18 9.03
C ARG A 197 -11.38 -15.70 8.20
N ARG A 198 -11.61 -15.78 6.91
CA ARG A 198 -10.59 -16.18 5.93
C ARG A 198 -10.61 -15.24 4.73
N ARG A 199 -9.45 -15.02 4.16
CA ARG A 199 -9.25 -14.30 2.91
C ARG A 199 -8.49 -15.19 1.95
N ILE A 200 -8.94 -15.22 0.69
CA ILE A 200 -8.23 -15.83 -0.42
C ILE A 200 -8.03 -14.74 -1.45
N ALA A 201 -6.81 -14.49 -1.86
CA ALA A 201 -6.46 -13.59 -2.93
C ALA A 201 -5.74 -14.37 -4.02
N ALA A 202 -5.96 -14.03 -5.28
CA ALA A 202 -5.21 -14.52 -6.41
C ALA A 202 -4.98 -13.35 -7.36
N ASP A 203 -3.80 -13.27 -7.91
CA ASP A 203 -3.37 -12.26 -8.86
C ASP A 203 -2.71 -12.89 -10.08
N ALA A 204 -2.78 -12.20 -11.20
CA ALA A 204 -2.09 -12.56 -12.42
C ALA A 204 -1.69 -11.28 -13.15
N ASP A 205 -0.43 -11.16 -13.51
CA ASP A 205 0.13 -10.02 -14.23
C ASP A 205 0.93 -10.48 -15.46
N MET A 206 0.75 -9.76 -16.56
CA MET A 206 1.47 -10.01 -17.79
C MET A 206 2.02 -8.70 -18.34
N GLN A 207 3.33 -8.61 -18.51
CA GLN A 207 3.96 -7.47 -19.15
C GLN A 207 3.73 -7.54 -20.66
N LEU A 208 3.01 -6.56 -21.20
CA LEU A 208 2.65 -6.45 -22.62
C LEU A 208 3.77 -5.83 -23.45
#